data_4294f602b779a88aa0315a0ff5295121
#
_entry.id   4294f602b779a88aa0315a0ff5295121
#
_cell.length_a   1.000
_cell.length_b   1.000
_cell.length_c   1.000
_cell.angle_alpha   90.00
_cell.angle_beta   90.00
_cell.angle_gamma   90.00
#
_symmetry.space_group_name_H-M   'P 1'
#
loop_
_entity.id
_entity.type
_entity.pdbx_description
1 polymer ?
#
loop_
_entity_poly.entity_id
_entity_poly.type
_entity_poly.pdbx_seq_one_letter_code
_entity_poly.pdbx_strand_id
1 'polypeptide(L)'
;MSESLGVSIIVVNYNNERFLAAAIDSALGQNHPLCEVIVVDDCSTDNSRAIIARYCDRVRSVLRESNGHQVTALNSAWPLARHPILIFLDSDDLLLPHAAATVAGLWTAATVKMQFPLATIDQAGRQLGHVAPKYPPNLDTATLRTELLRTGGSPNSAASGNAYSRSLLEAVTRDGGFDLENPREHWMDAILECNAPFYGEVITLYKPLACYRIHDGNLYAIKDIDGEHFTKMLDIFAVKLEYLAGHCRSWGIPFDPATARNRSIWPLECRLVVDKLTSIDHPSANDSLREPVVNTLYRALSACREARLPVSNRIIRAGWFVGVAVSPRPLARRLIALRFVGSERPAWFERVLTTIATTAG
;
A
#
# COMPACT_ATOMS: atom_id res chain seq x y z
N MET A 1 25.99 25.51 3.47
CA MET A 1 24.84 25.05 2.66
C MET A 1 24.97 23.53 2.65
N SER A 2 24.01 22.79 3.22
CA SER A 2 24.02 21.33 3.09
C SER A 2 23.89 20.97 1.60
N GLU A 3 24.77 20.12 1.09
CA GLU A 3 24.64 19.59 -0.26
C GLU A 3 23.25 18.99 -0.43
N SER A 4 22.54 19.39 -1.49
CA SER A 4 21.21 18.86 -1.78
C SER A 4 21.33 17.36 -2.09
N LEU A 5 20.60 16.50 -1.37
CA LEU A 5 20.59 15.06 -1.61
C LEU A 5 19.93 14.73 -2.95
N GLY A 6 20.56 13.88 -3.74
CA GLY A 6 19.98 13.41 -5.00
C GLY A 6 18.89 12.35 -4.81
N VAL A 7 17.98 12.27 -5.76
CA VAL A 7 16.82 11.37 -5.78
C VAL A 7 16.82 10.53 -7.05
N SER A 8 16.75 9.21 -6.91
CA SER A 8 16.53 8.28 -8.01
C SER A 8 15.06 7.86 -8.03
N ILE A 9 14.37 8.12 -9.13
CA ILE A 9 12.97 7.74 -9.32
C ILE A 9 12.95 6.48 -10.17
N ILE A 10 12.33 5.42 -9.66
CA ILE A 10 12.23 4.13 -10.35
C ILE A 10 10.78 3.90 -10.73
N VAL A 11 10.51 3.99 -12.04
CA VAL A 11 9.18 3.69 -12.60
C VAL A 11 9.11 2.20 -12.89
N VAL A 12 8.17 1.49 -12.25
CA VAL A 12 7.95 0.06 -12.46
C VAL A 12 6.77 -0.16 -13.39
N ASN A 13 6.98 -0.95 -14.46
CA ASN A 13 5.98 -1.16 -15.50
C ASN A 13 5.78 -2.64 -15.83
N TYR A 14 4.52 -3.00 -16.04
CA TYR A 14 4.10 -4.24 -16.69
C TYR A 14 2.75 -4.03 -17.40
N ASN A 15 2.75 -4.16 -18.74
CA ASN A 15 1.54 -4.07 -19.58
C ASN A 15 0.67 -2.83 -19.28
N ASN A 16 1.31 -1.66 -19.21
CA ASN A 16 0.62 -0.42 -18.85
C ASN A 16 0.92 0.71 -19.87
N GLU A 17 0.95 0.36 -21.16
CA GLU A 17 1.26 1.29 -22.27
C GLU A 17 0.44 2.58 -22.23
N ARG A 18 -0.79 2.50 -21.72
CA ARG A 18 -1.74 3.61 -21.68
C ARG A 18 -1.28 4.76 -20.79
N PHE A 19 -0.61 4.48 -19.67
CA PHE A 19 -0.29 5.47 -18.65
C PHE A 19 1.21 5.71 -18.50
N LEU A 20 2.04 4.77 -18.96
CA LEU A 20 3.48 4.75 -18.78
C LEU A 20 4.17 6.06 -19.20
N ALA A 21 3.80 6.63 -20.36
CA ALA A 21 4.40 7.89 -20.84
C ALA A 21 4.16 9.02 -19.83
N ALA A 22 2.96 9.16 -19.29
CA ALA A 22 2.62 10.18 -18.31
C ALA A 22 3.39 9.98 -16.99
N ALA A 23 3.58 8.75 -16.53
CA ALA A 23 4.38 8.42 -15.35
C ALA A 23 5.85 8.83 -15.55
N ILE A 24 6.46 8.47 -16.70
CA ILE A 24 7.85 8.85 -17.04
C ILE A 24 7.98 10.38 -17.12
N ASP A 25 7.05 11.06 -17.80
CA ASP A 25 7.08 12.52 -17.92
C ASP A 25 6.96 13.20 -16.55
N SER A 26 6.14 12.67 -15.63
CA SER A 26 6.02 13.20 -14.27
C SER A 26 7.31 13.01 -13.45
N ALA A 27 8.01 11.91 -13.67
CA ALA A 27 9.31 11.64 -13.03
C ALA A 27 10.41 12.53 -13.59
N LEU A 28 10.44 12.77 -14.90
CA LEU A 28 11.40 13.66 -15.56
C LEU A 28 11.11 15.15 -15.30
N GLY A 29 9.86 15.50 -14.98
CA GLY A 29 9.39 16.87 -14.71
C GLY A 29 9.62 17.35 -13.28
N GLN A 30 10.46 16.68 -12.48
CA GLN A 30 10.70 17.10 -11.10
C GLN A 30 11.52 18.39 -11.01
N ASN A 31 11.12 19.28 -10.11
CA ASN A 31 11.79 20.57 -9.83
C ASN A 31 13.01 20.38 -8.89
N HIS A 32 13.80 19.34 -9.11
CA HIS A 32 14.98 19.02 -8.30
C HIS A 32 16.17 18.73 -9.23
N PRO A 33 17.29 19.46 -9.10
CA PRO A 33 18.40 19.38 -10.08
C PRO A 33 19.14 18.04 -10.06
N LEU A 34 19.12 17.33 -8.92
CA LEU A 34 19.81 16.06 -8.75
C LEU A 34 18.82 14.89 -8.79
N CYS A 35 18.09 14.76 -9.92
CA CYS A 35 17.20 13.64 -10.18
C CYS A 35 17.72 12.76 -11.29
N GLU A 36 17.55 11.44 -11.17
CA GLU A 36 17.63 10.49 -12.27
C GLU A 36 16.36 9.65 -12.33
N VAL A 37 16.04 9.16 -13.51
CA VAL A 37 14.89 8.29 -13.76
C VAL A 37 15.37 6.94 -14.30
N ILE A 38 14.93 5.86 -13.65
CA ILE A 38 15.13 4.50 -14.09
C ILE A 38 13.75 3.91 -14.40
N VAL A 39 13.59 3.30 -15.56
CA VAL A 39 12.33 2.63 -15.92
C VAL A 39 12.61 1.14 -16.02
N VAL A 40 11.93 0.35 -15.20
CA VAL A 40 12.00 -1.11 -15.28
C VAL A 40 10.73 -1.66 -15.91
N ASP A 41 10.89 -2.45 -16.97
CA ASP A 41 9.83 -3.17 -17.65
C ASP A 41 9.90 -4.66 -17.33
N ASP A 42 8.87 -5.19 -16.70
CA ASP A 42 8.81 -6.57 -16.24
C ASP A 42 8.26 -7.53 -17.31
N CYS A 43 8.90 -7.52 -18.49
CA CYS A 43 8.54 -8.35 -19.64
C CYS A 43 7.15 -8.05 -20.21
N SER A 44 6.85 -6.76 -20.45
CA SER A 44 5.59 -6.35 -21.09
C SER A 44 5.41 -6.92 -22.50
N THR A 45 4.17 -7.23 -22.84
CA THR A 45 3.74 -7.76 -24.13
C THR A 45 2.95 -6.75 -24.97
N ASP A 46 2.66 -5.57 -24.40
CA ASP A 46 2.04 -4.43 -25.07
C ASP A 46 3.10 -3.48 -25.67
N ASN A 47 2.73 -2.25 -26.06
CA ASN A 47 3.67 -1.28 -26.63
C ASN A 47 4.56 -0.57 -25.58
N SER A 48 4.58 -0.99 -24.33
CA SER A 48 5.35 -0.35 -23.25
C SER A 48 6.83 -0.20 -23.62
N ARG A 49 7.46 -1.24 -24.20
CA ARG A 49 8.88 -1.19 -24.60
C ARG A 49 9.14 -0.16 -25.71
N ALA A 50 8.22 -0.02 -26.66
CA ALA A 50 8.32 1.00 -27.70
C ALA A 50 8.16 2.41 -27.12
N ILE A 51 7.34 2.58 -26.08
CA ILE A 51 7.22 3.85 -25.35
C ILE A 51 8.53 4.14 -24.61
N ILE A 52 9.08 3.20 -23.85
CA ILE A 52 10.35 3.38 -23.13
C ILE A 52 11.48 3.79 -24.08
N ALA A 53 11.56 3.17 -25.25
CA ALA A 53 12.58 3.48 -26.24
C ALA A 53 12.58 4.94 -26.70
N ARG A 54 11.47 5.67 -26.63
CA ARG A 54 11.38 7.10 -26.95
C ARG A 54 12.07 8.01 -25.91
N TYR A 55 12.38 7.46 -24.75
CA TYR A 55 13.03 8.18 -23.63
C TYR A 55 14.49 7.77 -23.41
N CYS A 56 15.09 6.98 -24.34
CA CYS A 56 16.39 6.34 -24.16
C CYS A 56 17.55 7.29 -23.76
N ASP A 57 17.50 8.56 -24.19
CA ASP A 57 18.52 9.57 -23.86
C ASP A 57 18.25 10.27 -22.51
N ARG A 58 17.10 10.04 -21.89
CA ARG A 58 16.63 10.75 -20.69
C ARG A 58 16.43 9.84 -19.48
N VAL A 59 16.24 8.56 -19.70
CA VAL A 59 16.02 7.55 -18.66
C VAL A 59 16.99 6.38 -18.83
N ARG A 60 17.30 5.73 -17.73
CA ARG A 60 17.95 4.42 -17.76
C ARG A 60 16.87 3.35 -17.82
N SER A 61 16.88 2.48 -18.82
CA SER A 61 15.90 1.40 -18.95
C SER A 61 16.47 0.05 -18.50
N VAL A 62 15.64 -0.75 -17.84
CA VAL A 62 15.88 -2.15 -17.48
C VAL A 62 14.75 -2.96 -18.07
N LEU A 63 15.02 -3.69 -19.15
CA LEU A 63 14.03 -4.50 -19.85
C LEU A 63 14.25 -5.98 -19.47
N ARG A 64 13.36 -6.52 -18.65
CA ARG A 64 13.45 -7.90 -18.18
C ARG A 64 13.00 -8.88 -19.27
N GLU A 65 13.57 -10.07 -19.30
CA GLU A 65 13.24 -11.12 -20.26
C GLU A 65 12.08 -12.03 -19.80
N SER A 66 11.79 -12.00 -18.50
CA SER A 66 10.70 -12.77 -17.89
C SER A 66 9.97 -11.94 -16.85
N ASN A 67 8.65 -12.14 -16.73
CA ASN A 67 7.86 -11.52 -15.69
C ASN A 67 8.22 -12.12 -14.32
N GLY A 68 8.63 -11.27 -13.39
CA GLY A 68 9.01 -11.64 -12.03
C GLY A 68 8.19 -10.91 -10.96
N HIS A 69 7.16 -10.18 -11.37
CA HIS A 69 6.36 -9.32 -10.52
C HIS A 69 7.12 -8.14 -9.88
N GLN A 70 6.41 -7.29 -9.15
CA GLN A 70 6.89 -5.99 -8.68
C GLN A 70 8.21 -6.08 -7.89
N VAL A 71 8.33 -7.00 -6.94
CA VAL A 71 9.53 -7.13 -6.09
C VAL A 71 10.77 -7.46 -6.92
N THR A 72 10.65 -8.44 -7.81
CA THR A 72 11.76 -8.86 -8.67
C THR A 72 12.13 -7.77 -9.68
N ALA A 73 11.14 -7.08 -10.24
CA ALA A 73 11.37 -5.95 -11.15
C ALA A 73 12.12 -4.83 -10.44
N LEU A 74 11.66 -4.40 -9.28
CA LEU A 74 12.32 -3.36 -8.49
C LEU A 74 13.73 -3.78 -8.05
N ASN A 75 13.94 -5.05 -7.65
CA ASN A 75 15.26 -5.58 -7.29
C ASN A 75 16.25 -5.60 -8.46
N SER A 76 15.78 -5.66 -9.71
CA SER A 76 16.65 -5.53 -10.88
C SER A 76 17.03 -4.07 -11.18
N ALA A 77 16.32 -3.10 -10.65
CA ALA A 77 16.47 -1.68 -10.97
C ALA A 77 17.12 -0.85 -9.86
N TRP A 78 16.70 -1.01 -8.59
CA TRP A 78 17.19 -0.14 -7.52
C TRP A 78 18.71 -0.20 -7.28
N PRO A 79 19.43 -1.33 -7.47
CA PRO A 79 20.88 -1.34 -7.33
C PRO A 79 21.62 -0.42 -8.33
N LEU A 80 20.96 -0.13 -9.46
CA LEU A 80 21.48 0.74 -10.51
C LEU A 80 21.31 2.23 -10.20
N ALA A 81 20.50 2.58 -9.20
CA ALA A 81 20.28 3.96 -8.79
C ALA A 81 21.56 4.57 -8.22
N ARG A 82 21.85 5.83 -8.51
CA ARG A 82 23.07 6.52 -8.11
C ARG A 82 22.90 7.38 -6.86
N HIS A 83 21.66 7.76 -6.55
CA HIS A 83 21.35 8.66 -5.46
C HIS A 83 20.97 7.93 -4.17
N PRO A 84 21.13 8.58 -3.01
CA PRO A 84 20.84 7.95 -1.71
C PRO A 84 19.35 7.81 -1.39
N ILE A 85 18.49 8.57 -2.07
CA ILE A 85 17.05 8.54 -1.89
C ILE A 85 16.40 7.92 -3.12
N LEU A 86 15.51 6.94 -2.91
CA LEU A 86 14.79 6.25 -3.96
C LEU A 86 13.29 6.48 -3.81
N ILE A 87 12.62 6.87 -4.89
CA ILE A 87 11.16 6.92 -4.98
C ILE A 87 10.71 5.84 -5.95
N PHE A 88 9.81 4.95 -5.53
CA PHE A 88 9.18 3.98 -6.42
C PHE A 88 7.88 4.57 -6.95
N LEU A 89 7.68 4.50 -8.26
CA LEU A 89 6.51 5.01 -8.95
C LEU A 89 5.89 3.91 -9.79
N ASP A 90 4.65 3.55 -9.51
CA ASP A 90 3.88 2.65 -10.36
C ASP A 90 3.56 3.37 -11.70
N SER A 91 3.60 2.63 -12.81
CA SER A 91 3.51 3.21 -14.17
C SER A 91 2.13 3.78 -14.54
N ASP A 92 1.14 3.63 -13.67
CA ASP A 92 -0.19 4.24 -13.79
C ASP A 92 -0.37 5.51 -12.95
N ASP A 93 0.58 5.79 -12.04
CA ASP A 93 0.55 6.93 -11.12
C ASP A 93 1.39 8.13 -11.63
N LEU A 94 1.30 9.25 -10.93
CA LEU A 94 2.06 10.46 -11.26
C LEU A 94 2.73 11.04 -10.01
N LEU A 95 3.95 11.55 -10.15
CA LEU A 95 4.55 12.42 -9.13
C LEU A 95 4.15 13.87 -9.36
N LEU A 96 3.92 14.61 -8.27
CA LEU A 96 3.77 16.08 -8.36
C LEU A 96 5.14 16.72 -8.60
N PRO A 97 5.23 17.85 -9.33
CA PRO A 97 6.51 18.42 -9.77
C PRO A 97 7.51 18.75 -8.65
N HIS A 98 7.02 18.96 -7.43
CA HIS A 98 7.84 19.32 -6.27
C HIS A 98 8.15 18.12 -5.35
N ALA A 99 7.78 16.89 -5.73
CA ALA A 99 7.89 15.71 -4.87
C ALA A 99 9.36 15.43 -4.47
N ALA A 100 10.26 15.33 -5.44
CA ALA A 100 11.66 15.05 -5.19
C ALA A 100 12.34 16.15 -4.36
N ALA A 101 12.06 17.43 -4.67
CA ALA A 101 12.61 18.56 -3.91
C ALA A 101 12.10 18.56 -2.44
N THR A 102 10.82 18.25 -2.22
CA THR A 102 10.23 18.18 -0.88
C THR A 102 10.85 17.04 -0.09
N VAL A 103 10.95 15.84 -0.69
CA VAL A 103 11.56 14.67 -0.07
C VAL A 103 13.02 14.95 0.28
N ALA A 104 13.84 15.43 -0.66
CA ALA A 104 15.24 15.73 -0.44
C ALA A 104 15.46 16.81 0.63
N GLY A 105 14.61 17.85 0.64
CA GLY A 105 14.72 18.97 1.59
C GLY A 105 14.36 18.62 3.03
N LEU A 106 13.55 17.58 3.25
CA LEU A 106 13.14 17.12 4.59
C LEU A 106 13.91 15.88 5.06
N TRP A 107 14.78 15.33 4.21
CA TRP A 107 15.54 14.11 4.52
C TRP A 107 16.67 14.39 5.52
N THR A 108 16.79 13.58 6.55
CA THR A 108 17.87 13.64 7.55
C THR A 108 18.77 12.41 7.47
N ALA A 109 19.90 12.43 8.15
CA ALA A 109 20.79 11.26 8.22
C ALA A 109 20.14 10.05 8.92
N ALA A 110 19.15 10.28 9.78
CA ALA A 110 18.41 9.21 10.47
C ALA A 110 17.24 8.65 9.64
N THR A 111 16.83 9.37 8.59
CA THR A 111 15.65 9.00 7.78
C THR A 111 15.95 7.81 6.89
N VAL A 112 15.15 6.76 7.02
CA VAL A 112 15.23 5.58 6.14
C VAL A 112 14.01 5.47 5.23
N LYS A 113 12.89 6.07 5.63
CA LYS A 113 11.65 6.10 4.84
C LYS A 113 10.93 7.43 5.05
N MET A 114 10.35 7.93 3.98
CA MET A 114 9.37 9.00 4.03
C MET A 114 8.11 8.54 3.32
N GLN A 115 6.96 8.70 3.97
CA GLN A 115 5.66 8.34 3.39
C GLN A 115 4.76 9.57 3.27
N PHE A 116 3.97 9.62 2.21
CA PHE A 116 3.05 10.72 1.93
C PHE A 116 1.76 10.20 1.28
N PRO A 117 0.64 10.90 1.48
CA PRO A 117 -0.61 10.52 0.83
C PRO A 117 -0.57 10.83 -0.66
N LEU A 118 -1.49 10.22 -1.41
CA LEU A 118 -1.69 10.43 -2.83
C LEU A 118 -3.03 11.11 -3.07
N ALA A 119 -3.07 12.09 -3.98
CA ALA A 119 -4.32 12.63 -4.50
C ALA A 119 -4.89 11.66 -5.54
N THR A 120 -6.20 11.42 -5.54
CA THR A 120 -6.79 10.51 -6.52
C THR A 120 -7.12 11.24 -7.82
N ILE A 121 -6.82 10.58 -8.95
CA ILE A 121 -7.13 11.04 -10.30
C ILE A 121 -7.88 9.97 -11.09
N ASP A 122 -8.68 10.38 -12.07
CA ASP A 122 -9.33 9.45 -13.00
C ASP A 122 -8.37 8.99 -14.12
N GLN A 123 -8.88 8.16 -15.02
CA GLN A 123 -8.12 7.65 -16.18
C GLN A 123 -7.56 8.78 -17.08
N ALA A 124 -8.24 9.93 -17.13
CA ALA A 124 -7.82 11.09 -17.91
C ALA A 124 -6.87 12.03 -17.13
N GLY A 125 -6.51 11.72 -15.88
CA GLY A 125 -5.66 12.55 -15.04
C GLY A 125 -6.39 13.68 -14.32
N ARG A 126 -7.74 13.72 -14.33
CA ARG A 126 -8.53 14.75 -13.65
C ARG A 126 -8.64 14.42 -12.16
N GLN A 127 -8.47 15.44 -11.31
CA GLN A 127 -8.58 15.30 -9.86
C GLN A 127 -9.98 14.84 -9.44
N LEU A 128 -10.05 13.85 -8.55
CA LEU A 128 -11.30 13.33 -7.98
C LEU A 128 -11.60 13.94 -6.59
N GLY A 129 -10.71 14.79 -6.06
CA GLY A 129 -10.91 15.49 -4.80
C GLY A 129 -10.69 14.64 -3.54
N HIS A 130 -10.17 13.43 -3.67
CA HIS A 130 -9.83 12.56 -2.54
C HIS A 130 -8.32 12.47 -2.35
N VAL A 131 -7.91 12.28 -1.10
CA VAL A 131 -6.51 12.05 -0.71
C VAL A 131 -6.46 10.83 0.20
N ALA A 132 -5.58 9.89 -0.11
CA ALA A 132 -5.42 8.65 0.64
C ALA A 132 -3.94 8.24 0.73
N PRO A 133 -3.51 7.58 1.82
CA PRO A 133 -4.28 7.39 3.06
C PRO A 133 -4.41 8.70 3.86
N LYS A 134 -5.39 8.75 4.77
CA LYS A 134 -5.46 9.80 5.81
C LYS A 134 -4.68 9.31 7.02
N TYR A 135 -3.53 9.89 7.28
CA TYR A 135 -2.71 9.55 8.43
C TYR A 135 -3.27 10.17 9.72
N PRO A 136 -3.19 9.46 10.87
CA PRO A 136 -3.43 10.08 12.16
C PRO A 136 -2.39 11.18 12.41
N PRO A 137 -2.75 12.24 13.16
CA PRO A 137 -1.81 13.32 13.48
C PRO A 137 -0.61 12.79 14.28
N ASN A 138 0.56 13.41 14.11
CA ASN A 138 1.79 13.11 14.85
C ASN A 138 2.22 11.63 14.76
N LEU A 139 2.08 11.03 13.57
CA LEU A 139 2.47 9.64 13.32
C LEU A 139 4.00 9.55 13.23
N ASP A 140 4.62 9.06 14.28
CA ASP A 140 6.06 8.85 14.39
C ASP A 140 6.47 7.39 14.23
N THR A 141 7.78 7.15 14.14
CA THR A 141 8.37 5.82 13.99
C THR A 141 8.01 4.86 15.13
N ALA A 142 7.96 5.36 16.36
CA ALA A 142 7.65 4.53 17.53
C ALA A 142 6.19 4.05 17.48
N THR A 143 5.29 4.93 17.07
CA THR A 143 3.87 4.59 16.84
C THR A 143 3.72 3.57 15.72
N LEU A 144 4.40 3.78 14.58
CA LEU A 144 4.39 2.83 13.46
C LEU A 144 4.88 1.44 13.88
N ARG A 145 6.00 1.37 14.60
CA ARG A 145 6.54 0.11 15.14
C ARG A 145 5.56 -0.56 16.09
N THR A 146 4.96 0.21 17.00
CA THR A 146 3.98 -0.31 17.97
C THR A 146 2.76 -0.89 17.26
N GLU A 147 2.21 -0.18 16.26
CA GLU A 147 1.06 -0.67 15.49
C GLU A 147 1.40 -1.90 14.67
N LEU A 148 2.59 -1.92 14.04
CA LEU A 148 3.08 -3.06 13.28
C LEU A 148 3.18 -4.32 14.15
N LEU A 149 3.79 -4.22 15.34
CA LEU A 149 3.91 -5.34 16.27
C LEU A 149 2.56 -5.75 16.90
N ARG A 150 1.62 -4.81 17.01
CA ARG A 150 0.30 -5.08 17.58
C ARG A 150 -0.67 -5.74 16.60
N THR A 151 -0.61 -5.35 15.31
CA THR A 151 -1.63 -5.69 14.31
C THR A 151 -1.07 -6.34 13.03
N GLY A 152 0.24 -6.41 12.88
CA GLY A 152 0.89 -6.86 11.65
C GLY A 152 0.84 -5.84 10.50
N GLY A 153 0.34 -4.63 10.75
CA GLY A 153 0.31 -3.54 9.79
C GLY A 153 0.43 -2.19 10.47
N SER A 154 0.85 -1.19 9.72
CA SER A 154 0.93 0.19 10.17
C SER A 154 0.31 1.12 9.12
N PRO A 155 -0.07 2.36 9.47
CA PRO A 155 -0.47 3.33 8.47
C PRO A 155 0.63 3.51 7.42
N ASN A 156 0.36 3.13 6.18
CA ASN A 156 1.30 3.14 5.06
C ASN A 156 0.59 3.67 3.80
N SER A 157 1.36 4.20 2.85
CA SER A 157 0.89 4.59 1.53
C SER A 157 1.08 3.45 0.53
N ALA A 158 0.37 3.52 -0.61
CA ALA A 158 0.67 2.69 -1.77
C ALA A 158 2.11 2.96 -2.28
N ALA A 159 2.64 2.10 -3.13
CA ALA A 159 4.04 2.14 -3.58
C ALA A 159 4.50 3.56 -3.99
N SER A 160 3.72 4.25 -4.83
CA SER A 160 4.00 5.60 -5.33
C SER A 160 3.97 6.70 -4.26
N GLY A 161 3.54 6.41 -3.03
CA GLY A 161 3.49 7.34 -1.90
C GLY A 161 4.65 7.18 -0.92
N ASN A 162 5.77 6.63 -1.35
CA ASN A 162 6.91 6.36 -0.47
C ASN A 162 8.25 6.73 -1.11
N ALA A 163 9.15 7.21 -0.27
CA ALA A 163 10.57 7.34 -0.58
C ALA A 163 11.39 6.55 0.45
N TYR A 164 12.49 5.96 0.01
CA TYR A 164 13.33 5.08 0.83
C TYR A 164 14.80 5.46 0.74
N SER A 165 15.59 5.22 1.80
CA SER A 165 17.02 5.32 1.69
C SER A 165 17.59 4.10 0.97
N ARG A 166 18.64 4.30 0.19
CA ARG A 166 19.43 3.19 -0.37
C ARG A 166 19.93 2.25 0.74
N SER A 167 20.39 2.81 1.85
CA SER A 167 20.89 2.03 2.98
C SER A 167 19.85 1.10 3.60
N LEU A 168 18.55 1.50 3.59
CA LEU A 168 17.48 0.59 4.02
C LEU A 168 17.37 -0.61 3.08
N LEU A 169 17.35 -0.36 1.76
CA LEU A 169 17.24 -1.44 0.77
C LEU A 169 18.43 -2.41 0.84
N GLU A 170 19.65 -1.86 1.00
CA GLU A 170 20.88 -2.65 1.19
C GLU A 170 20.79 -3.49 2.46
N ALA A 171 20.34 -2.91 3.58
CA ALA A 171 20.17 -3.62 4.84
C ALA A 171 19.11 -4.72 4.75
N VAL A 172 17.95 -4.42 4.21
CA VAL A 172 16.87 -5.40 4.01
C VAL A 172 17.31 -6.53 3.07
N THR A 173 18.06 -6.22 2.00
CA THR A 173 18.63 -7.25 1.10
C THR A 173 19.62 -8.15 1.83
N ARG A 174 20.57 -7.56 2.55
CA ARG A 174 21.59 -8.29 3.32
C ARG A 174 20.97 -9.23 4.36
N ASP A 175 19.90 -8.78 5.00
CA ASP A 175 19.20 -9.52 6.04
C ASP A 175 18.18 -10.53 5.47
N GLY A 176 18.20 -10.77 4.13
CA GLY A 176 17.36 -11.75 3.45
C GLY A 176 15.91 -11.29 3.22
N GLY A 177 15.61 -10.00 3.41
CA GLY A 177 14.24 -9.47 3.33
C GLY A 177 13.62 -9.52 1.93
N PHE A 178 14.43 -9.65 0.89
CA PHE A 178 13.98 -9.81 -0.50
C PHE A 178 14.26 -11.21 -1.06
N ASP A 179 14.80 -12.12 -0.26
CA ASP A 179 14.94 -13.52 -0.62
C ASP A 179 13.63 -14.25 -0.31
N LEU A 180 12.69 -14.15 -1.25
CA LEU A 180 11.34 -14.66 -1.11
C LEU A 180 11.18 -15.90 -1.97
N GLU A 181 10.76 -17.01 -1.38
CA GLU A 181 10.46 -18.25 -2.11
C GLU A 181 9.34 -18.04 -3.13
N ASN A 182 8.40 -17.13 -2.85
CA ASN A 182 7.31 -16.79 -3.74
C ASN A 182 7.14 -15.26 -3.89
N PRO A 183 7.92 -14.59 -4.78
CA PRO A 183 7.86 -13.15 -4.98
C PRO A 183 6.50 -12.64 -5.50
N ARG A 184 5.63 -13.53 -5.98
CA ARG A 184 4.28 -13.19 -6.48
C ARG A 184 3.31 -12.78 -5.37
N GLU A 185 3.59 -13.20 -4.14
CA GLU A 185 2.72 -12.97 -2.97
C GLU A 185 3.16 -11.76 -2.15
N HIS A 186 4.24 -11.08 -2.57
CA HIS A 186 4.81 -9.97 -1.83
C HIS A 186 4.83 -8.70 -2.68
N TRP A 187 4.64 -7.58 -2.01
CA TRP A 187 4.80 -6.24 -2.57
C TRP A 187 5.96 -5.53 -1.88
N MET A 188 6.72 -4.78 -2.66
CA MET A 188 7.87 -4.05 -2.15
C MET A 188 7.48 -3.09 -1.02
N ASP A 189 6.36 -2.40 -1.16
CA ASP A 189 5.85 -1.47 -0.13
C ASP A 189 5.46 -2.20 1.16
N ALA A 190 4.89 -3.41 1.10
CA ALA A 190 4.57 -4.22 2.28
C ALA A 190 5.83 -4.75 2.98
N ILE A 191 6.84 -5.20 2.22
CA ILE A 191 8.13 -5.60 2.77
C ILE A 191 8.80 -4.43 3.48
N LEU A 192 8.89 -3.27 2.81
CA LEU A 192 9.54 -2.09 3.37
C LEU A 192 8.74 -1.45 4.50
N GLU A 193 7.41 -1.58 4.52
CA GLU A 193 6.59 -1.23 5.68
C GLU A 193 6.97 -2.06 6.91
N CYS A 194 7.14 -3.37 6.75
CA CYS A 194 7.51 -4.27 7.84
C CYS A 194 8.91 -3.99 8.40
N ASN A 195 9.82 -3.50 7.58
CA ASN A 195 11.22 -3.33 7.93
C ASN A 195 11.57 -1.90 8.39
N ALA A 196 11.15 -0.89 7.64
CA ALA A 196 11.63 0.48 7.82
C ALA A 196 11.61 0.99 9.26
N PRO A 197 10.56 0.78 10.09
CA PRO A 197 10.54 1.29 11.45
C PRO A 197 11.59 0.68 12.40
N PHE A 198 12.26 -0.41 11.98
CA PHE A 198 13.31 -1.06 12.79
C PHE A 198 14.72 -0.64 12.37
N TYR A 199 14.88 -0.06 11.16
CA TYR A 199 16.19 0.35 10.65
C TYR A 199 16.48 1.83 10.82
N GLY A 200 15.49 2.68 11.05
CA GLY A 200 15.71 4.12 11.25
C GLY A 200 14.42 4.90 11.38
N GLU A 201 14.52 6.20 11.10
CA GLU A 201 13.40 7.12 11.21
C GLU A 201 12.47 7.02 9.99
N VAL A 202 11.16 6.95 10.26
CA VAL A 202 10.10 7.05 9.24
C VAL A 202 9.38 8.38 9.41
N ILE A 203 9.49 9.24 8.40
CA ILE A 203 8.82 10.54 8.35
C ILE A 203 7.49 10.41 7.64
N THR A 204 6.41 10.89 8.27
CA THR A 204 5.07 10.94 7.65
C THR A 204 4.74 12.37 7.25
N LEU A 205 4.50 12.59 5.95
CA LEU A 205 3.99 13.85 5.43
C LEU A 205 2.46 13.79 5.31
N TYR A 206 1.82 14.95 5.43
CA TYR A 206 0.33 15.04 5.43
C TYR A 206 -0.20 15.70 4.16
N LYS A 207 0.67 16.15 3.28
CA LYS A 207 0.31 16.70 1.96
C LYS A 207 0.67 15.70 0.88
N PRO A 208 -0.17 15.54 -0.16
CA PRO A 208 0.13 14.64 -1.25
C PRO A 208 1.35 15.13 -2.06
N LEU A 209 2.21 14.21 -2.45
CA LEU A 209 3.33 14.44 -3.37
C LEU A 209 3.20 13.59 -4.64
N ALA A 210 2.17 12.74 -4.72
CA ALA A 210 1.87 11.92 -5.89
C ALA A 210 0.36 11.84 -6.12
N CYS A 211 -0.01 11.35 -7.30
CA CYS A 211 -1.40 11.09 -7.67
C CYS A 211 -1.58 9.59 -7.92
N TYR A 212 -2.60 9.01 -7.27
CA TYR A 212 -3.05 7.64 -7.50
C TYR A 212 -4.14 7.63 -8.56
N ARG A 213 -3.91 6.89 -9.65
CA ARG A 213 -4.86 6.80 -10.75
C ARG A 213 -5.86 5.68 -10.53
N ILE A 214 -7.15 6.02 -10.61
CA ILE A 214 -8.24 5.05 -10.54
C ILE A 214 -8.65 4.65 -11.95
N HIS A 215 -8.47 3.36 -12.27
CA HIS A 215 -8.84 2.78 -13.56
C HIS A 215 -9.23 1.30 -13.41
N ASP A 216 -9.73 0.71 -14.51
CA ASP A 216 -10.25 -0.65 -14.49
C ASP A 216 -9.21 -1.76 -14.24
N GLY A 217 -7.93 -1.47 -14.37
CA GLY A 217 -6.84 -2.40 -14.14
C GLY A 217 -6.24 -2.36 -12.73
N ASN A 218 -6.69 -1.47 -11.83
CA ASN A 218 -6.12 -1.41 -10.48
C ASN A 218 -6.36 -2.73 -9.73
N LEU A 219 -5.28 -3.30 -9.18
CA LEU A 219 -5.33 -4.57 -8.43
C LEU A 219 -6.22 -4.51 -7.18
N TYR A 220 -6.33 -3.33 -6.56
CA TYR A 220 -7.14 -3.08 -5.36
C TYR A 220 -8.49 -2.44 -5.63
N ALA A 221 -8.84 -2.16 -6.90
CA ALA A 221 -10.18 -1.69 -7.24
C ALA A 221 -11.18 -2.84 -7.08
N ILE A 222 -11.92 -2.83 -5.98
CA ILE A 222 -13.02 -3.78 -5.76
C ILE A 222 -14.16 -3.39 -6.69
N LYS A 223 -14.27 -4.09 -7.82
CA LYS A 223 -15.33 -3.91 -8.82
C LYS A 223 -16.58 -4.68 -8.44
N ASP A 224 -16.38 -5.91 -8.03
CA ASP A 224 -17.42 -6.82 -7.60
C ASP A 224 -17.14 -7.33 -6.19
N ILE A 225 -18.19 -7.43 -5.41
CA ILE A 225 -18.11 -8.00 -4.08
C ILE A 225 -18.20 -9.52 -4.22
N ASP A 226 -17.06 -10.16 -4.41
CA ASP A 226 -16.93 -11.60 -4.39
C ASP A 226 -16.04 -12.08 -3.24
N GLY A 227 -16.26 -13.31 -2.81
CA GLY A 227 -15.49 -13.91 -1.71
C GLY A 227 -14.05 -14.23 -2.09
N GLU A 228 -13.75 -14.43 -3.37
CA GLU A 228 -12.43 -14.82 -3.86
C GLU A 228 -11.43 -13.68 -3.70
N HIS A 229 -11.80 -12.46 -4.09
CA HIS A 229 -10.97 -11.28 -3.90
C HIS A 229 -10.58 -11.07 -2.42
N PHE A 230 -11.57 -11.16 -1.51
CA PHE A 230 -11.32 -10.98 -0.08
C PHE A 230 -10.52 -12.14 0.52
N THR A 231 -10.67 -13.37 0.03
CA THR A 231 -9.84 -14.51 0.41
C THR A 231 -8.39 -14.26 0.02
N LYS A 232 -8.14 -13.82 -1.21
CA LYS A 232 -6.78 -13.45 -1.67
C LYS A 232 -6.16 -12.37 -0.79
N MET A 233 -6.94 -11.36 -0.37
CA MET A 233 -6.43 -10.33 0.54
C MET A 233 -6.05 -10.88 1.92
N LEU A 234 -6.78 -11.87 2.41
CA LEU A 234 -6.45 -12.56 3.68
C LEU A 234 -5.17 -13.39 3.55
N ASP A 235 -4.96 -14.08 2.42
CA ASP A 235 -3.75 -14.87 2.16
C ASP A 235 -2.52 -13.96 2.10
N ILE A 236 -2.62 -12.83 1.39
CA ILE A 236 -1.58 -11.82 1.35
C ILE A 236 -1.22 -11.31 2.75
N PHE A 237 -2.24 -11.01 3.56
CA PHE A 237 -2.01 -10.56 4.92
C PHE A 237 -1.38 -11.65 5.79
N ALA A 238 -1.75 -12.91 5.60
CA ALA A 238 -1.14 -14.04 6.31
C ALA A 238 0.35 -14.17 5.96
N VAL A 239 0.71 -14.10 4.68
CA VAL A 239 2.11 -14.11 4.21
C VAL A 239 2.90 -12.95 4.82
N LYS A 240 2.32 -11.74 4.84
CA LYS A 240 2.93 -10.57 5.49
C LYS A 240 3.21 -10.80 6.99
N LEU A 241 2.27 -11.43 7.71
CA LEU A 241 2.45 -11.75 9.14
C LEU A 241 3.57 -12.77 9.37
N GLU A 242 3.67 -13.80 8.55
CA GLU A 242 4.74 -14.80 8.64
C GLU A 242 6.10 -14.18 8.32
N TYR A 243 6.17 -13.33 7.30
CA TYR A 243 7.35 -12.55 6.98
C TYR A 243 7.81 -11.70 8.17
N LEU A 244 6.90 -10.91 8.74
CA LEU A 244 7.21 -10.10 9.93
C LEU A 244 7.64 -10.95 11.13
N ALA A 245 6.98 -12.11 11.35
CA ALA A 245 7.35 -13.04 12.41
C ALA A 245 8.76 -13.60 12.23
N GLY A 246 9.17 -13.91 10.99
CA GLY A 246 10.52 -14.33 10.65
C GLY A 246 11.55 -13.28 11.07
N HIS A 247 11.36 -12.03 10.67
CA HIS A 247 12.24 -10.92 11.02
C HIS A 247 12.24 -10.63 12.53
N CYS A 248 11.09 -10.60 13.18
CA CYS A 248 11.01 -10.40 14.62
C CYS A 248 11.81 -11.48 15.38
N ARG A 249 11.76 -12.74 14.95
CA ARG A 249 12.60 -13.80 15.54
C ARG A 249 14.08 -13.53 15.38
N SER A 250 14.54 -13.11 14.22
CA SER A 250 15.96 -12.79 13.97
C SER A 250 16.45 -11.59 14.79
N TRP A 251 15.56 -10.66 15.10
CA TRP A 251 15.87 -9.47 15.94
C TRP A 251 15.64 -9.70 17.43
N GLY A 252 15.15 -10.87 17.86
CA GLY A 252 14.80 -11.15 19.25
C GLY A 252 13.61 -10.35 19.77
N ILE A 253 12.71 -9.91 18.87
CA ILE A 253 11.52 -9.12 19.20
C ILE A 253 10.33 -10.06 19.36
N PRO A 254 9.61 -10.03 20.50
CA PRO A 254 8.38 -10.81 20.69
C PRO A 254 7.30 -10.38 19.70
N PHE A 255 6.82 -11.30 18.87
CA PHE A 255 5.72 -11.10 17.95
C PHE A 255 4.94 -12.39 17.77
N ASP A 256 3.60 -12.31 17.93
CA ASP A 256 2.69 -13.45 17.68
C ASP A 256 1.73 -13.11 16.53
N PRO A 257 1.90 -13.77 15.36
CA PRO A 257 1.07 -13.54 14.18
C PRO A 257 -0.43 -13.77 14.43
N ALA A 258 -0.78 -14.74 15.28
CA ALA A 258 -2.18 -15.05 15.56
C ALA A 258 -2.86 -13.94 16.37
N THR A 259 -2.18 -13.40 17.37
CA THR A 259 -2.66 -12.24 18.14
C THR A 259 -2.75 -11.01 17.25
N ALA A 260 -1.74 -10.73 16.42
CA ALA A 260 -1.73 -9.59 15.52
C ALA A 260 -2.89 -9.64 14.51
N ARG A 261 -3.14 -10.81 13.91
CA ARG A 261 -4.29 -11.06 13.01
C ARG A 261 -5.62 -10.71 13.68
N ASN A 262 -5.82 -11.11 14.93
CA ASN A 262 -7.07 -10.88 15.66
C ASN A 262 -7.26 -9.41 16.11
N ARG A 263 -6.21 -8.60 16.09
CA ARG A 263 -6.25 -7.17 16.44
C ARG A 263 -6.32 -6.25 15.22
N SER A 264 -6.14 -6.78 14.02
CA SER A 264 -6.15 -6.00 12.78
C SER A 264 -7.57 -5.88 12.23
N ILE A 265 -8.10 -4.66 12.19
CA ILE A 265 -9.49 -4.41 11.76
C ILE A 265 -9.70 -4.79 10.29
N TRP A 266 -8.79 -4.41 9.40
CA TRP A 266 -8.97 -4.62 7.96
C TRP A 266 -9.04 -6.13 7.57
N PRO A 267 -8.17 -7.02 8.04
CA PRO A 267 -8.34 -8.46 7.81
C PRO A 267 -9.63 -9.03 8.42
N LEU A 268 -10.09 -8.48 9.56
CA LEU A 268 -11.36 -8.89 10.15
C LEU A 268 -12.57 -8.41 9.31
N GLU A 269 -12.49 -7.22 8.69
CA GLU A 269 -13.46 -6.77 7.68
C GLU A 269 -13.51 -7.77 6.50
N CYS A 270 -12.35 -8.10 5.91
CA CYS A 270 -12.24 -9.08 4.81
C CYS A 270 -12.80 -10.45 5.22
N ARG A 271 -12.44 -10.92 6.42
CA ARG A 271 -12.91 -12.20 6.94
C ARG A 271 -14.42 -12.23 7.07
N LEU A 272 -15.02 -11.20 7.66
CA LEU A 272 -16.48 -11.13 7.80
C LEU A 272 -17.18 -11.16 6.42
N VAL A 273 -16.58 -10.52 5.41
CA VAL A 273 -17.11 -10.56 4.04
C VAL A 273 -17.05 -11.97 3.48
N VAL A 274 -15.92 -12.66 3.61
CA VAL A 274 -15.77 -14.07 3.18
C VAL A 274 -16.78 -14.95 3.89
N ASP A 275 -16.85 -14.90 5.22
CA ASP A 275 -17.76 -15.74 6.03
C ASP A 275 -19.24 -15.50 5.69
N LYS A 276 -19.58 -14.27 5.23
CA LYS A 276 -20.96 -13.88 4.92
C LYS A 276 -21.37 -14.18 3.49
N LEU A 277 -20.47 -14.07 2.52
CA LEU A 277 -20.78 -14.15 1.09
C LEU A 277 -20.46 -15.52 0.47
N THR A 278 -19.46 -16.25 0.95
CA THR A 278 -19.15 -17.59 0.46
C THR A 278 -20.28 -18.54 0.84
N SER A 279 -20.86 -19.19 -0.17
CA SER A 279 -21.85 -20.24 0.07
C SER A 279 -21.13 -21.52 0.57
N ILE A 280 -21.88 -22.34 1.32
CA ILE A 280 -21.43 -23.65 1.79
C ILE A 280 -21.02 -24.57 0.63
N ASP A 281 -21.46 -24.25 -0.60
CA ASP A 281 -21.32 -25.06 -1.80
C ASP A 281 -20.04 -24.79 -2.62
N HIS A 282 -19.23 -23.79 -2.25
CA HIS A 282 -17.89 -23.59 -2.83
C HIS A 282 -16.83 -23.95 -1.80
N PRO A 283 -16.24 -25.16 -1.89
CA PRO A 283 -15.06 -25.50 -1.11
C PRO A 283 -13.89 -24.66 -1.64
N SER A 284 -13.59 -23.55 -0.97
CA SER A 284 -12.27 -22.95 -1.09
C SER A 284 -11.25 -23.94 -0.53
N ALA A 285 -10.09 -24.09 -1.18
CA ALA A 285 -9.08 -25.09 -0.86
C ALA A 285 -8.53 -25.08 0.59
N ASN A 286 -9.02 -24.19 1.44
CA ASN A 286 -8.67 -24.06 2.85
C ASN A 286 -9.90 -23.99 3.75
N ASP A 287 -10.60 -25.12 3.91
CA ASP A 287 -11.71 -25.26 4.89
C ASP A 287 -11.29 -24.99 6.35
N SER A 288 -9.98 -25.06 6.65
CA SER A 288 -9.43 -24.75 7.98
C SER A 288 -9.56 -23.27 8.39
N LEU A 289 -9.97 -22.40 7.48
CA LEU A 289 -10.13 -20.97 7.71
C LEU A 289 -11.58 -20.54 7.97
N ARG A 290 -12.57 -21.42 7.89
CA ARG A 290 -13.98 -21.08 8.14
C ARG A 290 -14.27 -21.04 9.62
N GLU A 291 -14.63 -19.87 10.10
CA GLU A 291 -15.13 -19.68 11.47
C GLU A 291 -16.58 -19.22 11.46
N PRO A 292 -17.37 -19.55 12.51
CA PRO A 292 -18.68 -18.98 12.67
C PRO A 292 -18.61 -17.45 12.67
N VAL A 293 -19.48 -16.78 11.90
CA VAL A 293 -19.59 -15.31 11.82
C VAL A 293 -19.55 -14.64 13.19
N VAL A 294 -20.08 -15.30 14.21
CA VAL A 294 -20.12 -14.82 15.60
C VAL A 294 -18.72 -14.66 16.19
N ASN A 295 -17.79 -15.56 15.87
CA ASN A 295 -16.41 -15.48 16.36
C ASN A 295 -15.66 -14.32 15.70
N THR A 296 -15.81 -14.17 14.38
CA THR A 296 -15.26 -13.03 13.63
C THR A 296 -15.82 -11.71 14.17
N LEU A 297 -17.14 -11.65 14.44
CA LEU A 297 -17.78 -10.47 15.01
C LEU A 297 -17.21 -10.14 16.40
N TYR A 298 -17.07 -11.11 17.29
CA TYR A 298 -16.51 -10.90 18.62
C TYR A 298 -15.10 -10.32 18.56
N ARG A 299 -14.21 -10.90 17.73
CA ARG A 299 -12.85 -10.38 17.52
C ARG A 299 -12.86 -8.97 16.93
N ALA A 300 -13.72 -8.72 15.95
CA ALA A 300 -13.84 -7.42 15.30
C ALA A 300 -14.27 -6.32 16.28
N LEU A 301 -15.24 -6.59 17.16
CA LEU A 301 -15.66 -5.66 18.19
C LEU A 301 -14.56 -5.41 19.23
N SER A 302 -13.81 -6.44 19.64
CA SER A 302 -12.64 -6.28 20.51
C SER A 302 -11.57 -5.45 19.82
N ALA A 303 -11.24 -5.74 18.56
CA ALA A 303 -10.27 -4.98 17.79
C ALA A 303 -10.67 -3.50 17.63
N CYS A 304 -11.96 -3.22 17.38
CA CYS A 304 -12.47 -1.85 17.33
C CYS A 304 -12.31 -1.11 18.65
N ARG A 305 -12.52 -1.78 19.79
CA ARG A 305 -12.35 -1.19 21.13
C ARG A 305 -10.90 -0.86 21.42
N GLU A 306 -9.97 -1.74 21.03
CA GLU A 306 -8.54 -1.61 21.28
C GLU A 306 -7.83 -0.70 20.25
N ALA A 307 -8.47 -0.41 19.12
CA ALA A 307 -7.87 0.37 18.04
C ALA A 307 -7.56 1.81 18.49
N ARG A 308 -6.40 2.30 18.06
CA ARG A 308 -6.01 3.71 18.23
C ARG A 308 -6.68 4.58 17.15
N LEU A 309 -8.01 4.62 17.20
CA LEU A 309 -8.86 5.39 16.30
C LEU A 309 -9.76 6.34 17.11
N PRO A 310 -10.20 7.47 16.54
CA PRO A 310 -11.24 8.29 17.11
C PRO A 310 -12.46 7.47 17.52
N VAL A 311 -13.12 7.84 18.62
CA VAL A 311 -14.27 7.10 19.15
C VAL A 311 -15.38 6.94 18.11
N SER A 312 -15.66 7.99 17.32
CA SER A 312 -16.61 7.96 16.21
C SER A 312 -16.30 6.87 15.20
N ASN A 313 -15.03 6.77 14.79
CA ASN A 313 -14.58 5.76 13.82
C ASN A 313 -14.70 4.34 14.38
N ARG A 314 -14.43 4.14 15.68
CA ARG A 314 -14.60 2.85 16.34
C ARG A 314 -16.07 2.43 16.37
N ILE A 315 -16.97 3.35 16.69
CA ILE A 315 -18.43 3.11 16.74
C ILE A 315 -18.96 2.76 15.33
N ILE A 316 -18.56 3.53 14.31
CA ILE A 316 -19.00 3.28 12.92
C ILE A 316 -18.55 1.91 12.44
N ARG A 317 -17.29 1.54 12.68
CA ARG A 317 -16.77 0.23 12.30
C ARG A 317 -17.46 -0.90 13.05
N ALA A 318 -17.64 -0.75 14.36
CA ALA A 318 -18.40 -1.70 15.17
C ALA A 318 -19.83 -1.87 14.67
N GLY A 319 -20.52 -0.76 14.36
CA GLY A 319 -21.86 -0.77 13.78
C GLY A 319 -21.91 -1.47 12.41
N TRP A 320 -20.89 -1.24 11.56
CA TRP A 320 -20.78 -1.93 10.28
C TRP A 320 -20.59 -3.45 10.47
N PHE A 321 -19.70 -3.88 11.37
CA PHE A 321 -19.49 -5.30 11.68
C PHE A 321 -20.78 -5.98 12.14
N VAL A 322 -21.50 -5.35 13.08
CA VAL A 322 -22.79 -5.87 13.56
C VAL A 322 -23.79 -5.91 12.40
N GLY A 323 -23.94 -4.80 11.66
CA GLY A 323 -24.87 -4.71 10.55
C GLY A 323 -24.65 -5.81 9.50
N VAL A 324 -23.40 -6.04 9.08
CA VAL A 324 -23.08 -7.12 8.12
C VAL A 324 -23.35 -8.48 8.72
N ALA A 325 -22.95 -8.72 9.98
CA ALA A 325 -23.10 -10.02 10.63
C ALA A 325 -24.56 -10.46 10.77
N VAL A 326 -25.46 -9.57 11.22
CA VAL A 326 -26.87 -9.91 11.51
C VAL A 326 -27.80 -9.81 10.30
N SER A 327 -27.42 -9.04 9.26
CA SER A 327 -28.26 -8.80 8.10
C SER A 327 -28.41 -10.05 7.21
N PRO A 328 -29.57 -10.24 6.54
CA PRO A 328 -29.69 -11.20 5.44
C PRO A 328 -28.65 -10.87 4.33
N ARG A 329 -28.23 -11.91 3.57
CA ARG A 329 -27.18 -11.77 2.52
C ARG A 329 -27.38 -10.58 1.56
N PRO A 330 -28.60 -10.29 1.01
CA PRO A 330 -28.75 -9.16 0.10
C PRO A 330 -28.47 -7.80 0.75
N LEU A 331 -28.87 -7.62 2.01
CA LEU A 331 -28.60 -6.39 2.76
C LEU A 331 -27.13 -6.31 3.18
N ALA A 332 -26.55 -7.42 3.64
CA ALA A 332 -25.13 -7.49 3.96
C ALA A 332 -24.26 -7.10 2.75
N ARG A 333 -24.61 -7.59 1.54
CA ARG A 333 -23.90 -7.24 0.31
C ARG A 333 -23.95 -5.73 0.02
N ARG A 334 -25.06 -5.06 0.26
CA ARG A 334 -25.16 -3.59 0.15
C ARG A 334 -24.30 -2.87 1.19
N LEU A 335 -24.27 -3.33 2.44
CA LEU A 335 -23.41 -2.74 3.48
C LEU A 335 -21.92 -2.91 3.16
N ILE A 336 -21.56 -4.05 2.56
CA ILE A 336 -20.19 -4.33 2.10
C ILE A 336 -19.85 -3.40 0.92
N ALA A 337 -20.76 -3.24 -0.06
CA ALA A 337 -20.57 -2.32 -1.17
C ALA A 337 -20.33 -0.89 -0.71
N LEU A 338 -21.12 -0.38 0.21
CA LEU A 338 -20.94 0.95 0.81
C LEU A 338 -19.56 1.12 1.47
N ARG A 339 -18.98 0.06 1.99
CA ARG A 339 -17.66 0.11 2.63
C ARG A 339 -16.52 0.05 1.63
N PHE A 340 -16.60 -0.83 0.64
CA PHE A 340 -15.48 -1.19 -0.23
C PHE A 340 -15.59 -0.63 -1.65
N VAL A 341 -16.80 -0.44 -2.18
CA VAL A 341 -17.02 0.02 -3.56
C VAL A 341 -17.35 1.51 -3.56
N GLY A 342 -16.33 2.34 -3.86
CA GLY A 342 -16.47 3.80 -3.80
C GLY A 342 -17.57 4.36 -4.73
N SER A 343 -17.74 3.77 -5.92
CA SER A 343 -18.77 4.17 -6.90
C SER A 343 -20.20 3.94 -6.45
N GLU A 344 -20.45 3.05 -5.50
CA GLU A 344 -21.79 2.77 -4.95
C GLU A 344 -22.19 3.65 -3.76
N ARG A 345 -21.29 4.55 -3.33
CA ARG A 345 -21.57 5.42 -2.19
C ARG A 345 -22.45 6.59 -2.59
N PRO A 346 -23.63 6.76 -1.96
CA PRO A 346 -24.44 7.94 -2.18
C PRO A 346 -23.70 9.21 -1.72
N ALA A 347 -23.90 10.33 -2.41
CA ALA A 347 -23.24 11.60 -2.07
C ALA A 347 -23.50 12.08 -0.62
N TRP A 348 -24.61 11.71 0.01
CA TRP A 348 -24.87 12.00 1.41
C TRP A 348 -24.00 11.17 2.35
N PHE A 349 -23.67 9.91 1.98
CA PHE A 349 -22.83 9.03 2.76
C PHE A 349 -21.36 9.53 2.76
N GLU A 350 -20.87 9.97 1.61
CA GLU A 350 -19.55 10.63 1.51
C GLU A 350 -19.50 11.91 2.38
N ARG A 351 -20.57 12.72 2.39
CA ARG A 351 -20.65 13.90 3.28
C ARG A 351 -20.57 13.52 4.75
N VAL A 352 -21.29 12.47 5.18
CA VAL A 352 -21.23 11.96 6.56
C VAL A 352 -19.83 11.49 6.91
N LEU A 353 -19.18 10.71 6.03
CA LEU A 353 -17.81 10.25 6.26
C LEU A 353 -16.82 11.41 6.33
N THR A 354 -16.99 12.43 5.50
CA THR A 354 -16.13 13.64 5.49
C THR A 354 -16.35 14.46 6.75
N THR A 355 -17.60 14.67 7.16
CA THR A 355 -17.93 15.42 8.39
C THR A 355 -17.36 14.72 9.62
N ILE A 356 -17.47 13.40 9.70
CA ILE A 356 -16.90 12.61 10.82
C ILE A 356 -15.37 12.66 10.80
N ALA A 357 -14.74 12.72 9.65
CA ALA A 357 -13.30 12.87 9.52
C ALA A 357 -12.82 14.28 9.94
N THR A 358 -13.63 15.33 9.71
CA THR A 358 -13.31 16.72 10.07
C THR A 358 -13.61 17.08 11.51
N THR A 359 -14.57 16.40 12.17
CA THR A 359 -14.89 16.62 13.59
C THR A 359 -13.99 15.85 14.56
N ALA A 360 -13.05 15.06 14.04
CA ALA A 360 -12.08 14.28 14.82
C ALA A 360 -10.65 14.87 14.76
N GLY A 361 -10.51 16.14 14.29
CA GLY A 361 -9.26 16.91 14.26
C GLY A 361 -9.14 17.83 15.45
#